data_913f29dfa1525e870f02e4ae0d659630
#
_entry.id   913f29dfa1525e870f02e4ae0d659630
#
_cell.length_a   1.000
_cell.length_b   1.000
_cell.length_c   1.000
_cell.angle_alpha   90.00
_cell.angle_beta   90.00
_cell.angle_gamma   90.00
#
_symmetry.space_group_name_H-M   'P 1'
#
loop_
_entity.id
_entity.type
_entity.pdbx_description
1 polymer ?
#
loop_
_entity_poly.entity_id
_entity_poly.type
_entity_poly.pdbx_seq_one_letter_code
_entity_poly.pdbx_strand_id
1 'polypeptide(L)'
;VEQLRKKVKKRKIGAVCRFVYDRKMPADYLEFLVDAFGINRDDLVPGDKHLNLEDLAHLPNPSKELCTQLKPRPMTLNCLDEKESIFRYVSKKDLMLHFPYHSFEHFIHFLYEAVHDPSCKEIMITQYRVAENSVVINTLIAAAQNGKKVTVFVELKARFDEENNLATAE
;
A
#
# COMPACT_ATOMS: atom_id res chain seq x y z
N VAL A 1 19.04 -5.31 1.69
CA VAL A 1 18.34 -4.06 1.39
C VAL A 1 19.01 -3.36 0.21
N GLU A 2 20.27 -2.97 0.29
CA GLU A 2 20.99 -2.19 -0.75
C GLU A 2 21.01 -2.85 -2.13
N GLN A 3 21.27 -4.16 -2.22
CA GLN A 3 21.22 -4.90 -3.48
C GLN A 3 19.83 -4.91 -4.11
N LEU A 4 18.79 -5.01 -3.29
CA LEU A 4 17.39 -4.98 -3.75
C LEU A 4 17.04 -3.59 -4.29
N ARG A 5 17.44 -2.53 -3.58
CA ARG A 5 17.26 -1.14 -4.03
C ARG A 5 17.92 -0.88 -5.39
N LYS A 6 19.14 -1.36 -5.59
CA LYS A 6 19.84 -1.28 -6.89
C LYS A 6 19.06 -2.00 -7.99
N LYS A 7 18.47 -3.18 -7.70
CA LYS A 7 17.66 -3.93 -8.67
C LYS A 7 16.34 -3.24 -8.98
N VAL A 8 15.64 -2.68 -7.99
CA VAL A 8 14.38 -1.94 -8.19
C VAL A 8 14.63 -0.71 -9.06
N LYS A 9 15.67 0.06 -8.78
CA LYS A 9 16.06 1.22 -9.63
C LYS A 9 16.38 0.82 -11.07
N LYS A 10 16.99 -0.35 -11.29
CA LYS A 10 17.28 -0.85 -12.65
C LYS A 10 16.03 -1.22 -13.45
N ARG A 11 14.88 -1.47 -12.83
CA ARG A 11 13.62 -1.73 -13.55
C ARG A 11 13.20 -0.55 -14.42
N LYS A 12 13.50 0.69 -14.00
CA LYS A 12 13.16 1.91 -14.75
C LYS A 12 13.97 2.11 -16.03
N ILE A 13 15.10 1.40 -16.15
CA ILE A 13 16.02 1.45 -17.32
C ILE A 13 16.20 0.07 -17.95
N GLY A 14 15.27 -0.86 -17.69
CA GLY A 14 15.27 -2.19 -18.28
C GLY A 14 14.89 -2.16 -19.76
N ALA A 15 15.21 -3.25 -20.49
CA ALA A 15 14.74 -3.42 -21.86
C ALA A 15 13.21 -3.41 -21.92
N VAL A 16 12.67 -2.80 -22.96
CA VAL A 16 11.24 -2.83 -23.25
C VAL A 16 10.86 -4.27 -23.61
N CYS A 17 9.87 -4.83 -22.93
CA CYS A 17 9.35 -6.18 -23.20
C CYS A 17 7.89 -6.15 -23.72
N ARG A 18 7.31 -4.99 -23.84
CA ARG A 18 6.01 -4.76 -24.47
C ARG A 18 5.85 -3.28 -24.77
N PHE A 19 5.50 -2.97 -26.01
CA PHE A 19 5.22 -1.62 -26.46
C PHE A 19 3.84 -1.56 -27.13
N VAL A 20 2.89 -0.91 -26.46
CA VAL A 20 1.54 -0.73 -26.97
C VAL A 20 1.45 0.63 -27.67
N TYR A 21 0.95 0.65 -28.91
CA TYR A 21 0.88 1.86 -29.72
C TYR A 21 -0.48 1.98 -30.40
N ASP A 22 -0.88 3.20 -30.76
CA ASP A 22 -2.09 3.45 -31.56
C ASP A 22 -1.90 2.91 -32.99
N ARG A 23 -2.80 2.04 -33.45
CA ARG A 23 -2.79 1.49 -34.82
C ARG A 23 -2.76 2.55 -35.91
N LYS A 24 -3.24 3.75 -35.60
CA LYS A 24 -3.27 4.89 -36.53
C LYS A 24 -2.01 5.74 -36.49
N MET A 25 -1.03 5.35 -35.67
CA MET A 25 0.27 6.02 -35.61
C MET A 25 0.94 5.93 -36.99
N PRO A 26 1.50 7.03 -37.53
CA PRO A 26 2.28 7.00 -38.74
C PRO A 26 3.44 6.00 -38.66
N ALA A 27 3.67 5.25 -39.73
CA ALA A 27 4.65 4.18 -39.73
C ALA A 27 6.09 4.67 -39.49
N ASP A 28 6.43 5.80 -40.05
CA ASP A 28 7.72 6.47 -39.88
C ASP A 28 7.97 6.87 -38.43
N TYR A 29 6.92 7.33 -37.76
CA TYR A 29 7.01 7.68 -36.34
C TYR A 29 7.13 6.44 -35.43
N LEU A 30 6.42 5.35 -35.79
CA LEU A 30 6.59 4.08 -35.07
C LEU A 30 8.00 3.52 -35.20
N GLU A 31 8.57 3.55 -36.43
CA GLU A 31 9.95 3.12 -36.66
C GLU A 31 10.94 3.98 -35.86
N PHE A 32 10.75 5.29 -35.84
CA PHE A 32 11.57 6.17 -34.99
C PHE A 32 11.55 5.77 -33.51
N LEU A 33 10.37 5.43 -32.97
CA LEU A 33 10.25 4.99 -31.58
C LEU A 33 10.90 3.62 -31.35
N VAL A 34 10.73 2.69 -32.29
CA VAL A 34 11.35 1.35 -32.24
C VAL A 34 12.88 1.48 -32.17
N ASP A 35 13.46 2.31 -33.00
CA ASP A 35 14.90 2.54 -33.02
C ASP A 35 15.38 3.28 -31.78
N ALA A 36 14.69 4.34 -31.39
CA ALA A 36 15.06 5.17 -30.23
C ALA A 36 15.04 4.42 -28.90
N PHE A 37 14.13 3.47 -28.74
CA PHE A 37 13.99 2.68 -27.51
C PHE A 37 14.55 1.26 -27.62
N GLY A 38 15.08 0.86 -28.77
CA GLY A 38 15.62 -0.47 -29.01
C GLY A 38 14.59 -1.58 -28.82
N ILE A 39 13.36 -1.37 -29.34
CA ILE A 39 12.24 -2.28 -29.16
C ILE A 39 12.31 -3.44 -30.15
N ASN A 40 12.14 -4.69 -29.67
CA ASN A 40 11.94 -5.81 -30.56
C ASN A 40 10.59 -5.71 -31.25
N ARG A 41 10.52 -6.07 -32.53
CA ARG A 41 9.25 -6.04 -33.28
C ARG A 41 8.21 -7.00 -32.71
N ASP A 42 8.64 -8.11 -32.10
CA ASP A 42 7.77 -9.08 -31.43
C ASP A 42 7.11 -8.53 -30.15
N ASP A 43 7.67 -7.45 -29.58
CA ASP A 43 7.13 -6.78 -28.40
C ASP A 43 6.12 -5.67 -28.76
N LEU A 44 5.89 -5.43 -30.06
CA LEU A 44 4.94 -4.41 -30.55
C LEU A 44 3.51 -4.93 -30.45
N VAL A 45 2.65 -4.21 -29.76
CA VAL A 45 1.24 -4.55 -29.61
C VAL A 45 0.37 -3.41 -30.14
N PRO A 46 -0.32 -3.58 -31.29
CA PRO A 46 -1.20 -2.58 -31.81
C PRO A 46 -2.43 -2.43 -30.88
N GLY A 47 -2.61 -1.24 -30.34
CA GLY A 47 -3.72 -0.87 -29.50
C GLY A 47 -4.72 0.05 -30.18
N ASP A 48 -5.41 0.83 -29.39
CA ASP A 48 -6.30 1.91 -29.84
C ASP A 48 -5.78 3.25 -29.28
N LYS A 49 -6.48 4.35 -29.57
CA LYS A 49 -6.13 5.71 -29.15
C LYS A 49 -5.98 5.84 -27.64
N HIS A 50 -6.79 5.13 -26.87
CA HIS A 50 -6.76 5.14 -25.40
C HIS A 50 -6.00 3.93 -24.88
N LEU A 51 -4.74 4.13 -24.54
CA LEU A 51 -3.81 3.06 -24.16
C LEU A 51 -3.79 2.81 -22.64
N ASN A 52 -4.06 3.82 -21.83
CA ASN A 52 -4.08 3.70 -20.38
C ASN A 52 -5.51 3.54 -19.87
N LEU A 53 -5.94 2.30 -19.69
CA LEU A 53 -7.27 2.00 -19.16
C LEU A 53 -7.43 2.29 -17.66
N GLU A 54 -6.34 2.50 -16.94
CA GLU A 54 -6.36 2.88 -15.54
C GLU A 54 -6.99 4.26 -15.34
N ASP A 55 -6.86 5.15 -16.33
CA ASP A 55 -7.48 6.48 -16.31
C ASP A 55 -9.01 6.41 -16.20
N LEU A 56 -9.63 5.29 -16.60
CA LEU A 56 -11.08 5.07 -16.45
C LEU A 56 -11.51 5.05 -14.97
N ALA A 57 -10.62 4.66 -14.06
CA ALA A 57 -10.90 4.68 -12.63
C ALA A 57 -11.02 6.11 -12.07
N HIS A 58 -10.48 7.08 -12.78
CA HIS A 58 -10.46 8.50 -12.41
C HIS A 58 -11.45 9.34 -13.21
N LEU A 59 -12.34 8.71 -14.01
CA LEU A 59 -13.37 9.44 -14.74
C LEU A 59 -14.21 10.25 -13.76
N PRO A 60 -14.37 11.57 -14.00
CA PRO A 60 -15.24 12.40 -13.18
C PRO A 60 -16.69 11.93 -13.33
N ASN A 61 -17.41 11.88 -12.23
CA ASN A 61 -18.84 11.60 -12.27
C ASN A 61 -19.58 12.81 -12.89
N PRO A 62 -20.13 12.71 -14.10
CA PRO A 62 -20.75 13.83 -14.80
C PRO A 62 -22.13 14.19 -14.23
N SER A 63 -22.72 13.34 -13.41
CA SER A 63 -24.04 13.55 -12.83
C SER A 63 -24.04 13.20 -11.35
N LYS A 64 -24.61 14.11 -10.53
CA LYS A 64 -24.83 13.85 -9.11
C LYS A 64 -25.88 12.75 -8.87
N GLU A 65 -26.68 12.43 -9.86
CA GLU A 65 -27.73 11.40 -9.83
C GLU A 65 -27.18 10.00 -10.15
N LEU A 66 -26.00 9.91 -10.78
CA LEU A 66 -25.32 8.64 -11.00
C LEU A 66 -24.87 8.08 -9.65
N CYS A 67 -25.32 6.86 -9.39
CA CYS A 67 -25.10 6.13 -8.15
C CYS A 67 -23.61 6.10 -7.78
N THR A 68 -23.19 6.99 -6.90
CA THR A 68 -21.96 6.78 -6.14
C THR A 68 -22.26 5.73 -5.10
N GLN A 69 -21.62 4.59 -5.15
CA GLN A 69 -21.69 3.65 -4.03
C GLN A 69 -21.26 4.41 -2.77
N LEU A 70 -22.21 4.60 -1.87
CA LEU A 70 -21.90 5.14 -0.56
C LEU A 70 -20.91 4.17 0.08
N LYS A 71 -19.67 4.63 0.28
CA LYS A 71 -18.69 3.84 1.05
C LYS A 71 -19.29 3.65 2.44
N PRO A 72 -19.60 2.41 2.87
CA PRO A 72 -20.13 2.19 4.20
C PRO A 72 -19.14 2.73 5.22
N ARG A 73 -19.62 3.44 6.22
CA ARG A 73 -18.78 3.86 7.34
C ARG A 73 -18.42 2.62 8.14
N PRO A 74 -17.14 2.40 8.45
CA PRO A 74 -16.73 1.30 9.32
C PRO A 74 -17.46 1.39 10.66
N MET A 75 -17.92 0.25 11.17
CA MET A 75 -18.60 0.17 12.45
C MET A 75 -17.60 0.26 13.60
N THR A 76 -17.95 1.02 14.61
CA THR A 76 -17.28 0.95 15.91
C THR A 76 -17.93 -0.12 16.76
N LEU A 77 -17.15 -0.85 17.54
CA LEU A 77 -17.67 -1.83 18.49
C LEU A 77 -17.97 -1.14 19.82
N ASN A 78 -19.23 -1.17 20.24
CA ASN A 78 -19.68 -0.57 21.50
C ASN A 78 -18.98 -1.15 22.75
N CYS A 79 -18.46 -2.39 22.65
CA CYS A 79 -17.71 -3.03 23.74
C CYS A 79 -16.27 -2.50 23.87
N LEU A 80 -15.81 -1.67 22.91
CA LEU A 80 -14.52 -1.01 22.91
C LEU A 80 -14.72 0.51 22.98
N ASP A 81 -15.54 0.97 23.93
CA ASP A 81 -15.68 2.41 24.17
C ASP A 81 -14.28 3.01 24.46
N GLU A 82 -14.04 4.21 23.93
CA GLU A 82 -12.73 4.91 24.03
C GLU A 82 -12.21 5.05 25.48
N LYS A 83 -13.07 4.81 26.46
CA LYS A 83 -12.75 4.85 27.89
C LYS A 83 -12.27 3.55 28.49
N GLU A 84 -12.47 2.41 27.81
CA GLU A 84 -12.03 1.10 28.30
C GLU A 84 -10.74 0.67 27.64
N SER A 85 -9.79 0.21 28.44
CA SER A 85 -8.55 -0.40 27.95
C SER A 85 -8.84 -1.65 27.13
N ILE A 86 -8.34 -1.67 25.89
CA ILE A 86 -8.45 -2.85 25.01
C ILE A 86 -7.69 -4.02 25.62
N PHE A 87 -6.55 -3.79 26.27
CA PHE A 87 -5.81 -4.84 26.99
C PHE A 87 -6.66 -5.50 28.10
N ARG A 88 -7.38 -4.69 28.85
CA ARG A 88 -8.29 -5.21 29.88
C ARG A 88 -9.43 -6.03 29.27
N TYR A 89 -9.93 -5.62 28.11
CA TYR A 89 -10.96 -6.36 27.40
C TYR A 89 -10.44 -7.72 26.90
N VAL A 90 -9.31 -7.73 26.16
CA VAL A 90 -8.76 -8.97 25.55
C VAL A 90 -8.19 -9.94 26.60
N SER A 91 -7.87 -9.46 27.80
CA SER A 91 -7.50 -10.34 28.90
C SER A 91 -8.66 -11.19 29.44
N LYS A 92 -9.88 -10.83 29.13
CA LYS A 92 -11.11 -11.51 29.60
C LYS A 92 -11.84 -12.25 28.49
N LYS A 93 -11.73 -11.75 27.25
CA LYS A 93 -12.47 -12.26 26.09
C LYS A 93 -11.65 -12.10 24.82
N ASP A 94 -11.78 -13.07 23.94
CA ASP A 94 -11.26 -12.94 22.57
C ASP A 94 -11.98 -11.80 21.82
N LEU A 95 -11.23 -11.06 21.03
CA LEU A 95 -11.73 -10.00 20.18
C LEU A 95 -11.45 -10.33 18.72
N MET A 96 -12.49 -10.37 17.91
CA MET A 96 -12.39 -10.52 16.47
C MET A 96 -12.81 -9.23 15.77
N LEU A 97 -11.92 -8.71 14.92
CA LEU A 97 -12.21 -7.56 14.05
C LEU A 97 -12.25 -8.03 12.60
N HIS A 98 -13.23 -7.52 11.84
CA HIS A 98 -13.41 -7.82 10.43
C HIS A 98 -13.26 -6.55 9.59
N PHE A 99 -12.09 -6.34 9.01
CA PHE A 99 -11.83 -5.20 8.14
C PHE A 99 -12.31 -5.47 6.71
N PRO A 100 -12.82 -4.46 5.99
CA PRO A 100 -12.94 -3.03 6.35
C PRO A 100 -14.25 -2.66 7.06
N TYR A 101 -15.06 -3.64 7.50
CA TYR A 101 -16.38 -3.38 8.08
C TYR A 101 -16.32 -2.85 9.52
N HIS A 102 -15.36 -3.34 10.32
CA HIS A 102 -15.04 -2.72 11.59
C HIS A 102 -13.99 -1.62 11.41
N SER A 103 -14.02 -0.62 12.29
CA SER A 103 -13.08 0.47 12.28
C SER A 103 -11.65 -0.03 12.57
N PHE A 104 -10.69 0.38 11.74
CA PHE A 104 -9.27 0.09 11.97
C PHE A 104 -8.72 0.87 13.16
N GLU A 105 -9.41 1.93 13.61
CA GLU A 105 -9.05 2.70 14.80
C GLU A 105 -8.94 1.84 16.06
N HIS A 106 -9.72 0.75 16.16
CA HIS A 106 -9.58 -0.20 17.28
C HIS A 106 -8.19 -0.84 17.34
N PHE A 107 -7.63 -1.19 16.18
CA PHE A 107 -6.26 -1.71 16.13
C PHE A 107 -5.23 -0.63 16.45
N ILE A 108 -5.41 0.58 15.92
CA ILE A 108 -4.54 1.71 16.22
C ILE A 108 -4.55 2.03 17.72
N HIS A 109 -5.73 2.03 18.34
CA HIS A 109 -5.88 2.26 19.76
C HIS A 109 -5.21 1.17 20.61
N PHE A 110 -5.37 -0.11 20.22
CA PHE A 110 -4.65 -1.21 20.86
C PHE A 110 -3.13 -1.02 20.81
N LEU A 111 -2.61 -0.64 19.65
CA LEU A 111 -1.18 -0.38 19.47
C LEU A 111 -0.73 0.85 20.30
N TYR A 112 -1.55 1.88 20.35
CA TYR A 112 -1.29 3.07 21.15
C TYR A 112 -1.26 2.77 22.66
N GLU A 113 -2.18 1.94 23.15
CA GLU A 113 -2.12 1.44 24.53
C GLU A 113 -0.81 0.68 24.79
N ALA A 114 -0.41 -0.20 23.86
CA ALA A 114 0.85 -0.94 23.97
C ALA A 114 2.07 -0.01 24.12
N VAL A 115 2.08 1.12 23.43
CA VAL A 115 3.15 2.12 23.51
C VAL A 115 3.23 2.75 24.90
N HIS A 116 2.09 3.01 25.54
CA HIS A 116 2.00 3.76 26.78
C HIS A 116 1.96 2.87 28.04
N ASP A 117 1.58 1.60 27.90
CA ASP A 117 1.52 0.68 29.02
C ASP A 117 2.94 0.28 29.48
N PRO A 118 3.36 0.60 30.72
CA PRO A 118 4.68 0.26 31.22
C PRO A 118 4.90 -1.24 31.39
N SER A 119 3.84 -2.04 31.43
CA SER A 119 3.92 -3.51 31.50
C SER A 119 4.26 -4.15 30.14
N CYS A 120 3.91 -3.49 29.03
CA CYS A 120 4.29 -3.91 27.70
C CYS A 120 5.78 -3.64 27.45
N LYS A 121 6.58 -4.69 27.29
CA LYS A 121 8.04 -4.58 27.10
C LYS A 121 8.47 -4.72 25.65
N GLU A 122 7.72 -5.49 24.88
CA GLU A 122 8.06 -5.82 23.50
C GLU A 122 6.83 -5.80 22.59
N ILE A 123 7.02 -5.29 21.38
CA ILE A 123 6.02 -5.29 20.31
C ILE A 123 6.63 -6.00 19.11
N MET A 124 5.97 -7.05 18.64
CA MET A 124 6.32 -7.75 17.42
C MET A 124 5.19 -7.65 16.40
N ILE A 125 5.51 -7.28 15.18
CA ILE A 125 4.52 -7.13 14.11
C ILE A 125 5.07 -7.59 12.76
N THR A 126 4.21 -8.17 11.94
CA THR A 126 4.51 -8.48 10.54
C THR A 126 3.71 -7.56 9.64
N GLN A 127 4.38 -7.00 8.61
CA GLN A 127 3.76 -6.12 7.63
C GLN A 127 4.10 -6.58 6.22
N TYR A 128 3.07 -6.79 5.42
CA TYR A 128 3.21 -7.13 4.01
C TYR A 128 3.21 -5.87 3.14
N ARG A 129 2.25 -4.96 3.37
CA ARG A 129 2.16 -3.66 2.72
C ARG A 129 2.05 -2.56 3.75
N VAL A 130 2.84 -1.53 3.57
CA VAL A 130 2.85 -0.36 4.44
C VAL A 130 2.24 0.81 3.69
N ALA A 131 1.25 1.46 4.29
CA ALA A 131 0.68 2.68 3.72
C ALA A 131 1.72 3.81 3.75
N GLU A 132 1.66 4.68 2.75
CA GLU A 132 2.42 5.93 2.80
C GLU A 132 1.96 6.75 4.03
N ASN A 133 2.92 7.28 4.79
CA ASN A 133 2.65 7.96 6.07
C ASN A 133 1.86 7.11 7.09
N SER A 134 2.22 5.84 7.21
CA SER A 134 1.53 4.88 8.06
C SER A 134 1.48 5.28 9.53
N VAL A 135 0.27 5.43 10.09
CA VAL A 135 0.06 5.64 11.52
C VAL A 135 0.65 4.49 12.34
N VAL A 136 0.55 3.25 11.85
CA VAL A 136 1.13 2.06 12.51
C VAL A 136 2.65 2.22 12.66
N ILE A 137 3.35 2.56 11.59
CA ILE A 137 4.82 2.74 11.61
C ILE A 137 5.20 3.87 12.56
N ASN A 138 4.53 5.01 12.49
CA ASN A 138 4.81 6.15 13.37
C ASN A 138 4.60 5.77 14.84
N THR A 139 3.58 4.98 15.15
CA THR A 139 3.31 4.51 16.50
C THR A 139 4.39 3.52 16.97
N LEU A 140 4.90 2.65 16.09
CA LEU A 140 6.00 1.72 16.41
C LEU A 140 7.32 2.46 16.64
N ILE A 141 7.60 3.51 15.88
CA ILE A 141 8.76 4.38 16.08
C ILE A 141 8.65 5.05 17.47
N ALA A 142 7.48 5.60 17.81
CA ALA A 142 7.24 6.17 19.13
C ALA A 142 7.43 5.14 20.26
N ALA A 143 7.00 3.88 20.05
CA ALA A 143 7.24 2.80 21.02
C ALA A 143 8.74 2.56 21.25
N ALA A 144 9.53 2.51 20.19
CA ALA A 144 10.98 2.33 20.29
C ALA A 144 11.65 3.52 20.99
N GLN A 145 11.23 4.73 20.67
CA GLN A 145 11.70 5.95 21.36
C GLN A 145 11.36 5.97 22.86
N ASN A 146 10.23 5.37 23.23
CA ASN A 146 9.81 5.18 24.63
C ASN A 146 10.52 3.98 25.31
N GLY A 147 11.55 3.42 24.69
CA GLY A 147 12.38 2.37 25.28
C GLY A 147 11.80 0.95 25.20
N LYS A 148 10.76 0.73 24.39
CA LYS A 148 10.23 -0.63 24.15
C LYS A 148 11.05 -1.34 23.10
N LYS A 149 11.15 -2.66 23.22
CA LYS A 149 11.73 -3.50 22.17
C LYS A 149 10.71 -3.67 21.05
N VAL A 150 11.03 -3.17 19.86
CA VAL A 150 10.14 -3.25 18.70
C VAL A 150 10.81 -4.09 17.62
N THR A 151 10.10 -5.12 17.17
CA THR A 151 10.54 -5.99 16.08
C THR A 151 9.50 -5.98 14.98
N VAL A 152 9.88 -5.49 13.80
CA VAL A 152 8.99 -5.42 12.63
C VAL A 152 9.53 -6.34 11.54
N PHE A 153 8.73 -7.29 11.10
CA PHE A 153 9.02 -8.12 9.93
C PHE A 153 8.32 -7.53 8.71
N VAL A 154 9.11 -7.04 7.75
CA VAL A 154 8.58 -6.39 6.53
C VAL A 154 8.89 -7.24 5.32
N GLU A 155 7.88 -7.52 4.46
CA GLU A 155 8.07 -8.17 3.18
C GLU A 155 8.61 -7.17 2.15
N LEU A 156 9.92 -7.23 1.88
CA LEU A 156 10.60 -6.29 0.98
C LEU A 156 10.22 -6.47 -0.49
N LYS A 157 9.71 -7.65 -0.88
CA LYS A 157 9.28 -7.95 -2.25
C LYS A 157 7.76 -7.89 -2.44
N ALA A 158 7.07 -7.17 -1.56
CA ALA A 158 5.63 -6.94 -1.76
C ALA A 158 5.40 -6.27 -3.12
N ARG A 159 4.70 -6.97 -4.01
CA ARG A 159 4.51 -6.54 -5.40
C ARG A 159 3.84 -5.17 -5.45
N PHE A 160 4.45 -4.23 -6.16
CA PHE A 160 4.11 -2.81 -6.32
C PHE A 160 4.43 -1.90 -5.12
N ASP A 161 4.84 -2.44 -3.97
CA ASP A 161 5.15 -1.66 -2.77
C ASP A 161 6.63 -1.78 -2.38
N GLU A 162 7.48 -2.31 -3.25
CA GLU A 162 8.89 -2.58 -2.96
C GLU A 162 9.66 -1.31 -2.54
N GLU A 163 9.43 -0.18 -3.23
CA GLU A 163 10.10 1.09 -2.91
C GLU A 163 9.66 1.61 -1.54
N ASN A 164 8.36 1.55 -1.24
CA ASN A 164 7.80 2.00 0.03
C ASN A 164 8.24 1.11 1.21
N ASN A 165 8.20 -0.21 1.02
CA ASN A 165 8.62 -1.15 2.05
C ASN A 165 10.13 -1.07 2.31
N LEU A 166 10.94 -0.80 1.28
CA LEU A 166 12.37 -0.55 1.44
C LEU A 166 12.65 0.74 2.23
N ALA A 167 11.92 1.81 1.96
CA ALA A 167 12.04 3.07 2.70
C ALA A 167 11.62 2.94 4.16
N THR A 168 10.60 2.10 4.42
CA THR A 168 10.11 1.84 5.79
C THR A 168 11.09 0.99 6.60
N ALA A 169 11.85 0.10 5.94
CA ALA A 169 12.81 -0.78 6.60
C ALA A 169 14.14 -0.10 7.00
N GLU A 170 14.33 1.16 6.62
CA GLU A 170 15.49 2.01 6.97
C GLU A 170 15.19 2.94 8.13
#